data_a7cb288b7924beaefce8a0df033bc908
#
_entry.id   a7cb288b7924beaefce8a0df033bc908
#
_cell.length_a   1.000
_cell.length_b   1.000
_cell.length_c   1.000
_cell.angle_alpha   90.00
_cell.angle_beta   90.00
_cell.angle_gamma   90.00
#
_symmetry.space_group_name_H-M   'P 1'
#
loop_
_entity.id
_entity.type
_entity.pdbx_description
1 polymer ?
#
loop_
_entity_poly.entity_id
_entity_poly.type
_entity_poly.pdbx_seq_one_letter_code
_entity_poly.pdbx_strand_id
1 'polypeptide(L)'
;MPDAVVHGTLPTGAAREIDATSDGKLEVDASFSGVSVDAFARLRTSSALTLFDSSHRYADNGRWVTSTATSGAATFSANEGLVNLAVTADSGSRVYRETRRCFSYQPGKSLLVLSSFVMNAAKAGFRQRVGYFGTANGIYLELDGSTLSFVERSSVTGSVVETRVAQADWNGDRLDGSGESKIVLDITKAQIFWADIEWLGLGTVRAGFVIDGVFIHCHSFHHANLISSTYITTASLPLRYEIENTSATS
;
A
#
# COMPACT_ATOMS: atom_id res chain seq x y z
N MET A 1 -37.37 9.39 39.85
CA MET A 1 -37.35 9.75 38.41
C MET A 1 -37.05 8.49 37.67
N PRO A 2 -37.74 8.16 36.58
CA PRO A 2 -37.36 6.99 35.82
C PRO A 2 -35.98 7.26 35.15
N ASP A 3 -35.07 6.31 35.33
CA ASP A 3 -33.75 6.36 34.75
C ASP A 3 -33.91 6.40 33.22
N ALA A 4 -33.32 7.40 32.57
CA ALA A 4 -33.32 7.48 31.10
C ALA A 4 -32.29 6.48 30.57
N VAL A 5 -32.77 5.38 30.03
CA VAL A 5 -31.91 4.39 29.33
C VAL A 5 -31.66 4.92 27.93
N VAL A 6 -30.38 5.14 27.60
CA VAL A 6 -29.96 5.52 26.26
C VAL A 6 -29.65 4.25 25.48
N HIS A 7 -30.30 4.07 24.34
CA HIS A 7 -30.12 2.89 23.48
C HIS A 7 -29.33 3.26 22.22
N GLY A 8 -28.29 2.49 21.94
CA GLY A 8 -27.65 2.48 20.61
C GLY A 8 -28.29 1.42 19.71
N THR A 9 -28.41 1.69 18.41
CA THR A 9 -28.91 0.73 17.43
C THR A 9 -27.75 0.00 16.74
N LEU A 10 -27.82 -1.33 16.73
CA LEU A 10 -26.92 -2.16 15.92
C LEU A 10 -27.34 -2.10 14.44
N PRO A 11 -26.45 -2.48 13.49
CA PRO A 11 -26.80 -2.60 12.07
C PRO A 11 -27.97 -3.55 11.80
N THR A 12 -28.26 -4.45 12.73
CA THR A 12 -29.42 -5.37 12.69
C THR A 12 -30.72 -4.73 13.18
N GLY A 13 -30.71 -3.45 13.61
CA GLY A 13 -31.88 -2.78 14.19
C GLY A 13 -32.17 -3.13 15.64
N ALA A 14 -31.39 -4.02 16.27
CA ALA A 14 -31.56 -4.35 17.69
C ALA A 14 -31.02 -3.22 18.57
N ALA A 15 -31.78 -2.85 19.60
CA ALA A 15 -31.33 -1.89 20.62
C ALA A 15 -30.36 -2.56 21.60
N ARG A 16 -29.29 -1.88 21.96
CA ARG A 16 -28.40 -2.26 23.06
C ARG A 16 -28.35 -1.14 24.11
N GLU A 17 -28.30 -1.56 25.37
CA GLU A 17 -28.01 -0.62 26.45
C GLU A 17 -26.58 -0.08 26.28
N ILE A 18 -26.43 1.20 26.59
CA ILE A 18 -25.13 1.87 26.63
C ILE A 18 -24.69 1.90 28.09
N ASP A 19 -23.58 1.23 28.38
CA ASP A 19 -23.04 1.17 29.73
C ASP A 19 -22.48 2.55 30.14
N ALA A 20 -22.79 2.92 31.36
CA ALA A 20 -22.22 4.11 32.02
C ALA A 20 -21.43 3.68 33.25
N THR A 21 -20.34 4.39 33.51
CA THR A 21 -19.56 4.19 34.74
C THR A 21 -20.39 4.60 35.99
N SER A 22 -19.98 4.12 37.16
CA SER A 22 -20.65 4.44 38.43
C SER A 22 -20.76 5.95 38.75
N ASP A 23 -19.94 6.78 38.12
CA ASP A 23 -19.94 8.25 38.18
C ASP A 23 -20.75 8.91 37.04
N GLY A 24 -21.54 8.12 36.31
CA GLY A 24 -22.42 8.64 35.27
C GLY A 24 -21.73 9.05 33.95
N LYS A 25 -20.50 8.62 33.73
CA LYS A 25 -19.80 8.84 32.46
C LYS A 25 -20.12 7.73 31.49
N LEU A 26 -20.31 8.08 30.22
CA LEU A 26 -20.47 7.10 29.15
C LEU A 26 -19.16 6.33 28.95
N GLU A 27 -19.23 5.00 29.01
CA GLU A 27 -18.11 4.14 28.68
C GLU A 27 -18.14 3.86 27.17
N VAL A 28 -17.14 4.36 26.44
CA VAL A 28 -17.02 4.19 24.98
C VAL A 28 -15.74 3.44 24.69
N ASP A 29 -15.89 2.23 24.17
CA ASP A 29 -14.78 1.51 23.54
C ASP A 29 -14.66 1.98 22.09
N ALA A 30 -13.68 2.85 21.83
CA ALA A 30 -13.44 3.42 20.53
C ALA A 30 -12.28 2.70 19.86
N SER A 31 -12.56 1.92 18.81
CA SER A 31 -11.54 1.36 17.94
C SER A 31 -11.25 2.30 16.78
N PHE A 32 -9.97 2.55 16.53
CA PHE A 32 -9.51 3.34 15.39
C PHE A 32 -8.93 2.40 14.34
N SER A 33 -9.43 2.51 13.10
CA SER A 33 -8.94 1.74 11.98
C SER A 33 -8.29 2.65 10.93
N GLY A 34 -7.56 2.05 10.00
CA GLY A 34 -6.90 2.78 8.92
C GLY A 34 -5.60 3.46 9.36
N VAL A 35 -5.18 4.50 8.65
CA VAL A 35 -3.89 5.18 8.89
C VAL A 35 -3.94 6.30 9.94
N SER A 36 -5.07 6.57 10.56
CA SER A 36 -5.16 7.43 11.75
C SER A 36 -4.45 6.83 12.96
N VAL A 37 -4.16 5.54 12.93
CA VAL A 37 -3.25 4.84 13.85
C VAL A 37 -2.02 4.36 13.08
N ASP A 38 -0.91 4.20 13.79
CA ASP A 38 0.30 3.60 13.22
C ASP A 38 0.22 2.06 13.29
N ALA A 39 1.26 1.37 12.79
CA ALA A 39 1.31 -0.10 12.77
C ALA A 39 1.36 -0.74 14.18
N PHE A 40 1.62 0.04 15.22
CA PHE A 40 1.49 -0.34 16.64
C PHE A 40 0.10 -0.02 17.23
N ALA A 41 -0.89 0.30 16.41
CA ALA A 41 -2.24 0.74 16.83
C ALA A 41 -2.26 2.03 17.68
N ARG A 42 -1.21 2.88 17.62
CA ARG A 42 -1.17 4.15 18.34
C ARG A 42 -1.74 5.25 17.46
N LEU A 43 -2.56 6.13 18.04
CA LEU A 43 -3.06 7.31 17.34
C LEU A 43 -1.91 8.18 16.82
N ARG A 44 -1.99 8.59 15.58
CA ARG A 44 -1.09 9.59 14.98
C ARG A 44 -1.53 10.99 15.42
N THR A 45 -1.11 11.40 16.60
CA THR A 45 -1.49 12.68 17.23
C THR A 45 -0.51 13.81 16.95
N SER A 46 0.64 13.50 16.32
CA SER A 46 1.65 14.49 15.93
C SER A 46 1.62 14.76 14.43
N SER A 47 2.09 15.95 14.02
CA SER A 47 2.29 16.26 12.61
C SER A 47 3.23 15.24 11.98
N ALA A 48 2.84 14.69 10.83
CA ALA A 48 3.69 13.78 10.08
C ALA A 48 4.91 14.54 9.55
N LEU A 49 6.10 13.97 9.70
CA LEU A 49 7.31 14.48 9.04
C LEU A 49 7.36 13.95 7.61
N THR A 50 7.23 14.85 6.64
CA THR A 50 7.39 14.51 5.23
C THR A 50 8.86 14.30 4.90
N LEU A 51 9.27 13.05 4.68
CA LEU A 51 10.64 12.70 4.30
C LEU A 51 10.91 12.98 2.81
N PHE A 52 9.87 12.89 2.00
CA PHE A 52 9.96 13.03 0.55
C PHE A 52 8.60 13.42 -0.03
N ASP A 53 8.64 14.36 -0.96
CA ASP A 53 7.53 14.73 -1.82
C ASP A 53 8.06 14.86 -3.25
N SER A 54 7.31 14.36 -4.22
CA SER A 54 7.67 14.46 -5.61
C SER A 54 6.43 14.73 -6.46
N SER A 55 6.25 15.99 -6.79
CA SER A 55 5.27 16.41 -7.79
C SER A 55 6.00 16.85 -9.08
N HIS A 56 5.53 16.38 -10.22
CA HIS A 56 6.07 16.72 -11.54
C HIS A 56 5.29 17.88 -12.17
N ARG A 57 5.29 19.06 -11.55
CA ARG A 57 4.43 20.18 -11.97
C ARG A 57 4.75 20.71 -13.37
N TYR A 58 6.03 20.94 -13.65
CA TYR A 58 6.47 21.60 -14.89
C TYR A 58 7.59 20.85 -15.60
N ALA A 59 8.29 19.97 -14.89
CA ALA A 59 9.38 19.17 -15.40
C ALA A 59 9.58 17.92 -14.55
N ASP A 60 10.30 16.95 -15.07
CA ASP A 60 10.86 15.88 -14.25
C ASP A 60 11.80 16.51 -13.21
N ASN A 61 11.50 16.30 -11.94
CA ASN A 61 12.18 16.99 -10.83
C ASN A 61 13.61 16.49 -10.53
N GLY A 62 14.13 15.55 -11.31
CA GLY A 62 15.48 15.01 -11.18
C GLY A 62 15.74 14.17 -9.92
N ARG A 63 14.74 13.92 -9.09
CA ARG A 63 14.86 13.12 -7.85
C ARG A 63 14.78 11.61 -8.09
N TRP A 64 14.51 11.21 -9.32
CA TRP A 64 14.34 9.85 -9.75
C TRP A 64 15.47 9.40 -10.67
N VAL A 65 15.75 8.11 -10.66
CA VAL A 65 16.60 7.43 -11.64
C VAL A 65 15.70 6.54 -12.49
N THR A 66 15.90 6.59 -13.78
CA THR A 66 15.24 5.70 -14.74
C THR A 66 16.24 4.67 -15.22
N SER A 67 15.84 3.41 -15.22
CA SER A 67 16.58 2.31 -15.82
C SER A 67 15.69 1.55 -16.81
N THR A 68 16.24 1.22 -17.95
CA THR A 68 15.51 0.57 -19.04
C THR A 68 16.27 -0.66 -19.52
N ALA A 69 15.53 -1.63 -20.04
CA ALA A 69 16.04 -2.79 -20.76
C ALA A 69 15.14 -3.07 -21.97
N THR A 70 15.73 -3.56 -23.04
CA THR A 70 15.01 -4.00 -24.25
C THR A 70 13.95 -2.99 -24.70
N SER A 71 14.39 -1.76 -25.00
CA SER A 71 13.53 -0.68 -25.51
C SER A 71 12.41 -0.18 -24.59
N GLY A 72 12.52 -0.43 -23.28
CA GLY A 72 11.65 0.24 -22.30
C GLY A 72 11.92 1.75 -22.28
N ALA A 73 10.91 2.56 -22.01
CA ALA A 73 11.00 4.01 -21.99
C ALA A 73 10.23 4.66 -20.84
N ALA A 74 10.71 5.82 -20.38
CA ALA A 74 9.97 6.69 -19.45
C ALA A 74 9.93 8.10 -20.05
N THR A 75 8.73 8.65 -20.20
CA THR A 75 8.52 9.95 -20.83
C THR A 75 7.70 10.86 -19.92
N PHE A 76 8.22 12.05 -19.65
CA PHE A 76 7.48 13.05 -18.88
C PHE A 76 6.41 13.71 -19.76
N SER A 77 5.19 13.79 -19.25
CA SER A 77 4.06 14.49 -19.85
C SER A 77 3.80 15.78 -19.08
N ALA A 78 4.16 16.92 -19.68
CA ALA A 78 4.04 18.23 -19.03
C ALA A 78 2.56 18.64 -18.80
N ASN A 79 1.68 18.28 -19.73
CA ASN A 79 0.25 18.63 -19.64
C ASN A 79 -0.49 17.83 -18.57
N GLU A 80 -0.03 16.62 -18.28
CA GLU A 80 -0.61 15.72 -17.29
C GLU A 80 0.13 15.75 -15.95
N GLY A 81 1.35 16.31 -15.92
CA GLY A 81 2.18 16.36 -14.72
C GLY A 81 2.62 14.98 -14.23
N LEU A 82 2.78 14.02 -15.14
CA LEU A 82 3.13 12.64 -14.82
C LEU A 82 4.26 12.09 -15.69
N VAL A 83 4.74 10.90 -15.37
CA VAL A 83 5.70 10.16 -16.19
C VAL A 83 5.06 8.89 -16.69
N ASN A 84 4.98 8.76 -18.01
CA ASN A 84 4.54 7.54 -18.69
C ASN A 84 5.69 6.55 -18.76
N LEU A 85 5.45 5.33 -18.29
CA LEU A 85 6.34 4.19 -18.47
C LEU A 85 5.81 3.33 -19.63
N ALA A 86 6.67 2.95 -20.54
CA ALA A 86 6.30 2.16 -21.71
C ALA A 86 7.28 1.00 -21.93
N VAL A 87 6.76 -0.15 -22.35
CA VAL A 87 7.53 -1.31 -22.77
C VAL A 87 7.07 -1.76 -24.14
N THR A 88 7.96 -2.46 -24.87
CA THR A 88 7.65 -3.07 -26.17
C THR A 88 7.06 -4.47 -25.99
N ALA A 89 6.61 -5.09 -27.10
CA ALA A 89 6.15 -6.47 -27.11
C ALA A 89 7.25 -7.51 -26.87
N ASP A 90 8.52 -7.09 -26.89
CA ASP A 90 9.65 -8.00 -26.70
C ASP A 90 9.72 -8.51 -25.26
N SER A 91 9.98 -9.79 -25.09
CA SER A 91 10.24 -10.38 -23.77
C SER A 91 11.43 -9.72 -23.09
N GLY A 92 11.29 -9.38 -21.81
CA GLY A 92 12.31 -8.69 -21.03
C GLY A 92 12.37 -7.18 -21.28
N SER A 93 11.46 -6.61 -22.10
CA SER A 93 11.30 -5.17 -22.16
C SER A 93 10.84 -4.66 -20.79
N ARG A 94 11.63 -3.76 -20.20
CA ARG A 94 11.41 -3.27 -18.83
C ARG A 94 11.81 -1.82 -18.69
N VAL A 95 11.06 -1.11 -17.89
CA VAL A 95 11.44 0.21 -17.37
C VAL A 95 11.05 0.31 -15.91
N TYR A 96 11.94 0.86 -15.11
CA TYR A 96 11.61 1.29 -13.76
C TYR A 96 12.16 2.68 -13.47
N ARG A 97 11.44 3.36 -12.59
CA ARG A 97 11.89 4.61 -11.97
C ARG A 97 11.93 4.40 -10.47
N GLU A 98 13.06 4.73 -9.88
CA GLU A 98 13.22 4.69 -8.42
C GLU A 98 13.79 5.99 -7.91
N THR A 99 13.50 6.31 -6.66
CA THR A 99 14.08 7.51 -6.03
C THR A 99 15.59 7.36 -5.88
N ARG A 100 16.31 8.46 -6.09
CA ARG A 100 17.78 8.52 -5.87
C ARG A 100 18.14 8.28 -4.40
N ARG A 101 17.23 8.55 -3.48
CA ARG A 101 17.38 8.31 -2.04
C ARG A 101 16.61 7.08 -1.62
N CYS A 102 17.22 6.30 -0.74
CA CYS A 102 16.51 5.34 0.08
C CYS A 102 15.98 6.03 1.34
N PHE A 103 14.83 5.59 1.79
CA PHE A 103 14.18 6.09 3.00
C PHE A 103 14.26 5.03 4.07
N SER A 104 14.98 5.34 5.14
CA SER A 104 15.17 4.38 6.22
C SER A 104 14.02 4.45 7.21
N TYR A 105 13.53 3.28 7.61
CA TYR A 105 12.63 3.15 8.74
C TYR A 105 13.29 3.67 10.02
N GLN A 106 12.52 4.35 10.84
CA GLN A 106 12.96 4.83 12.16
C GLN A 106 12.28 3.98 13.25
N PRO A 107 13.05 3.28 14.09
CA PRO A 107 12.49 2.49 15.19
C PRO A 107 11.54 3.28 16.07
N GLY A 108 10.41 2.67 16.42
CA GLY A 108 9.37 3.31 17.24
C GLY A 108 8.43 4.26 16.49
N LYS A 109 8.61 4.41 15.17
CA LYS A 109 7.69 5.12 14.27
C LYS A 109 7.31 4.20 13.14
N SER A 110 6.19 4.48 12.45
CA SER A 110 5.88 3.81 11.19
C SER A 110 6.30 4.67 10.02
N LEU A 111 6.56 4.04 8.89
CA LEU A 111 6.84 4.69 7.61
C LEU A 111 5.60 4.59 6.72
N LEU A 112 4.91 5.71 6.52
CA LEU A 112 3.78 5.78 5.61
C LEU A 112 4.25 6.18 4.22
N VAL A 113 3.95 5.35 3.23
CA VAL A 113 4.21 5.56 1.81
C VAL A 113 2.88 5.81 1.10
N LEU A 114 2.83 6.85 0.27
CA LEU A 114 1.71 7.15 -0.60
C LEU A 114 2.23 7.27 -2.04
N SER A 115 1.59 6.58 -2.97
CA SER A 115 1.96 6.58 -4.38
C SER A 115 0.73 6.70 -5.26
N SER A 116 0.72 7.70 -6.15
CA SER A 116 -0.33 7.87 -7.15
C SER A 116 0.09 7.28 -8.49
N PHE A 117 -0.83 6.60 -9.16
CA PHE A 117 -0.55 5.94 -10.44
C PHE A 117 -1.84 5.62 -11.20
N VAL A 118 -1.67 5.26 -12.46
CA VAL A 118 -2.66 4.59 -13.30
C VAL A 118 -1.98 3.36 -13.89
N MET A 119 -2.56 2.20 -13.73
CA MET A 119 -2.09 0.98 -14.40
C MET A 119 -2.83 0.77 -15.72
N ASN A 120 -2.17 0.14 -16.67
CA ASN A 120 -2.83 -0.35 -17.87
C ASN A 120 -3.73 -1.54 -17.51
N ALA A 121 -4.69 -1.81 -18.40
CA ALA A 121 -5.54 -2.98 -18.29
C ALA A 121 -4.71 -4.29 -18.19
N ALA A 122 -5.27 -5.26 -17.52
CA ALA A 122 -4.71 -6.59 -17.36
C ALA A 122 -4.35 -7.20 -18.72
N LYS A 123 -3.12 -7.69 -18.85
CA LYS A 123 -2.62 -8.33 -20.07
C LYS A 123 -1.63 -9.44 -19.69
N ALA A 124 -1.80 -10.62 -20.30
CA ALA A 124 -0.90 -11.75 -20.05
C ALA A 124 0.56 -11.37 -20.40
N GLY A 125 1.50 -11.78 -19.55
CA GLY A 125 2.92 -11.48 -19.72
C GLY A 125 3.30 -10.02 -19.44
N PHE A 126 2.39 -9.21 -18.91
CA PHE A 126 2.64 -7.83 -18.56
C PHE A 126 2.51 -7.63 -17.06
N ARG A 127 3.56 -7.08 -16.45
CA ARG A 127 3.66 -6.88 -14.99
C ARG A 127 3.92 -5.42 -14.65
N GLN A 128 3.14 -4.89 -13.72
CA GLN A 128 3.18 -3.49 -13.28
C GLN A 128 3.30 -3.47 -11.77
N ARG A 129 4.20 -2.64 -11.24
CA ARG A 129 4.53 -2.58 -9.81
C ARG A 129 4.67 -1.14 -9.32
N VAL A 130 4.22 -0.87 -8.09
CA VAL A 130 4.38 0.41 -7.43
C VAL A 130 4.52 0.22 -5.92
N GLY A 131 5.49 0.89 -5.29
CA GLY A 131 5.62 0.85 -3.84
C GLY A 131 7.01 1.19 -3.32
N TYR A 132 7.33 0.65 -2.17
CA TYR A 132 8.57 0.83 -1.43
C TYR A 132 9.41 -0.45 -1.55
N PHE A 133 10.21 -0.53 -2.59
CA PHE A 133 10.97 -1.77 -2.85
C PHE A 133 12.23 -1.53 -3.67
N GLY A 134 13.20 -2.39 -3.43
CA GLY A 134 14.40 -2.54 -4.24
C GLY A 134 14.45 -3.91 -4.94
N THR A 135 15.65 -4.32 -5.31
CA THR A 135 15.85 -5.61 -6.01
C THR A 135 15.66 -6.82 -5.11
N ALA A 136 15.96 -6.70 -3.81
CA ALA A 136 16.01 -7.82 -2.88
C ALA A 136 14.91 -7.80 -1.81
N ASN A 137 14.41 -6.63 -1.46
CA ASN A 137 13.41 -6.46 -0.40
C ASN A 137 12.38 -5.42 -0.80
N GLY A 138 11.20 -5.48 -0.21
CA GLY A 138 10.20 -4.43 -0.36
C GLY A 138 8.76 -4.85 -0.17
N ILE A 139 7.91 -3.80 -0.14
CA ILE A 139 6.45 -3.90 -0.05
C ILE A 139 5.88 -3.11 -1.22
N TYR A 140 5.04 -3.73 -2.02
CA TYR A 140 4.49 -3.10 -3.21
C TYR A 140 3.16 -3.72 -3.66
N LEU A 141 2.44 -2.97 -4.48
CA LEU A 141 1.32 -3.46 -5.26
C LEU A 141 1.83 -3.97 -6.61
N GLU A 142 1.34 -5.11 -7.05
CA GLU A 142 1.67 -5.74 -8.33
C GLU A 142 0.39 -6.12 -9.07
N LEU A 143 0.34 -5.77 -10.36
CA LEU A 143 -0.58 -6.37 -11.31
C LEU A 143 0.25 -7.23 -12.27
N ASP A 144 0.13 -8.56 -12.15
CA ASP A 144 0.81 -9.52 -13.01
C ASP A 144 -0.23 -10.29 -13.85
N GLY A 145 -0.21 -10.05 -15.14
CA GLY A 145 -1.29 -10.54 -16.00
C GLY A 145 -2.64 -9.95 -15.56
N SER A 146 -3.52 -10.78 -15.03
CA SER A 146 -4.84 -10.40 -14.49
C SER A 146 -4.91 -10.41 -12.96
N THR A 147 -3.81 -10.74 -12.28
CA THR A 147 -3.82 -10.91 -10.82
C THR A 147 -3.25 -9.67 -10.14
N LEU A 148 -4.11 -8.97 -9.39
CA LEU A 148 -3.71 -7.88 -8.51
C LEU A 148 -3.32 -8.43 -7.15
N SER A 149 -2.14 -8.09 -6.66
CA SER A 149 -1.61 -8.61 -5.39
C SER A 149 -0.87 -7.54 -4.61
N PHE A 150 -0.95 -7.59 -3.29
CA PHE A 150 0.08 -7.01 -2.44
C PHE A 150 1.22 -8.00 -2.30
N VAL A 151 2.44 -7.51 -2.37
CA VAL A 151 3.64 -8.35 -2.39
C VAL A 151 4.62 -7.90 -1.32
N GLU A 152 5.07 -8.86 -0.54
CA GLU A 152 6.24 -8.75 0.31
C GLU A 152 7.41 -9.49 -0.36
N ARG A 153 8.46 -8.75 -0.68
CA ARG A 153 9.71 -9.30 -1.24
C ARG A 153 10.77 -9.34 -0.15
N SER A 154 11.42 -10.46 0.00
CA SER A 154 12.44 -10.69 1.02
C SER A 154 13.62 -11.48 0.49
N SER A 155 14.82 -11.15 0.97
CA SER A 155 16.04 -11.91 0.71
C SER A 155 16.60 -12.60 1.98
N VAL A 156 15.80 -12.74 3.02
CA VAL A 156 16.20 -13.31 4.32
C VAL A 156 16.72 -14.75 4.20
N THR A 157 16.21 -15.51 3.23
CA THR A 157 16.68 -16.90 2.99
C THR A 157 17.97 -17.00 2.18
N GLY A 158 18.59 -15.86 1.82
CA GLY A 158 19.75 -15.80 0.90
C GLY A 158 19.37 -15.74 -0.57
N SER A 159 18.10 -15.97 -0.90
CA SER A 159 17.52 -15.79 -2.23
C SER A 159 16.29 -14.89 -2.14
N VAL A 160 15.96 -14.21 -3.25
CA VAL A 160 14.76 -13.36 -3.28
C VAL A 160 13.51 -14.24 -3.33
N VAL A 161 12.65 -14.07 -2.34
CA VAL A 161 11.34 -14.71 -2.24
C VAL A 161 10.27 -13.62 -2.27
N GLU A 162 9.20 -13.84 -3.00
CA GLU A 162 8.06 -12.93 -3.10
C GLU A 162 6.80 -13.61 -2.59
N THR A 163 6.30 -13.14 -1.46
CA THR A 163 5.02 -13.55 -0.90
C THR A 163 3.93 -12.68 -1.50
N ARG A 164 3.10 -13.25 -2.36
CA ARG A 164 1.99 -12.58 -3.03
C ARG A 164 0.68 -12.91 -2.36
N VAL A 165 -0.11 -11.90 -2.06
CA VAL A 165 -1.48 -12.05 -1.57
C VAL A 165 -2.42 -11.42 -2.58
N ALA A 166 -3.12 -12.26 -3.32
CA ALA A 166 -4.06 -11.82 -4.35
C ALA A 166 -5.25 -11.07 -3.73
N GLN A 167 -5.90 -10.22 -4.51
CA GLN A 167 -7.05 -9.40 -4.06
C GLN A 167 -8.14 -10.22 -3.38
N ALA A 168 -8.42 -11.42 -3.88
CA ALA A 168 -9.41 -12.33 -3.30
C ALA A 168 -9.06 -12.80 -1.88
N ASP A 169 -7.77 -12.77 -1.53
CA ASP A 169 -7.23 -13.26 -0.24
C ASP A 169 -6.87 -12.12 0.73
N TRP A 170 -7.16 -10.86 0.39
CA TRP A 170 -6.93 -9.74 1.30
C TRP A 170 -7.75 -9.90 2.57
N ASN A 171 -7.12 -9.64 3.72
CA ASN A 171 -7.72 -9.85 5.04
C ASN A 171 -8.45 -8.62 5.61
N GLY A 172 -8.44 -7.50 4.88
CA GLY A 172 -9.28 -6.33 5.11
C GLY A 172 -10.36 -6.19 4.03
N ASP A 173 -10.59 -4.97 3.54
CA ASP A 173 -11.53 -4.74 2.43
C ASP A 173 -10.90 -5.18 1.11
N ARG A 174 -11.56 -6.08 0.42
CA ARG A 174 -11.07 -6.63 -0.86
C ARG A 174 -11.27 -5.69 -2.04
N LEU A 175 -12.06 -4.64 -1.89
CA LEU A 175 -12.43 -3.73 -2.98
C LEU A 175 -12.99 -4.47 -4.21
N ASP A 176 -13.77 -5.51 -3.97
CA ASP A 176 -14.49 -6.30 -4.99
C ASP A 176 -16.02 -6.10 -4.88
N GLY A 177 -16.45 -5.12 -4.07
CA GLY A 177 -17.84 -4.85 -3.74
C GLY A 177 -18.39 -5.69 -2.59
N SER A 178 -17.70 -6.74 -2.15
CA SER A 178 -18.13 -7.58 -1.02
C SER A 178 -17.72 -6.99 0.34
N GLY A 179 -16.66 -6.18 0.37
CA GLY A 179 -16.10 -5.58 1.56
C GLY A 179 -16.99 -4.53 2.22
N GLU A 180 -16.53 -3.96 3.32
CA GLU A 180 -17.27 -2.97 4.11
C GLU A 180 -17.50 -1.67 3.33
N SER A 181 -16.53 -1.25 2.52
CA SER A 181 -16.64 -0.04 1.69
C SER A 181 -17.65 -0.15 0.55
N LYS A 182 -18.01 -1.36 0.12
CA LYS A 182 -18.82 -1.64 -1.08
C LYS A 182 -18.21 -1.12 -2.40
N ILE A 183 -16.95 -0.75 -2.39
CA ILE A 183 -16.25 -0.25 -3.57
C ILE A 183 -15.74 -1.42 -4.40
N VAL A 184 -15.82 -1.25 -5.73
CA VAL A 184 -15.16 -2.13 -6.71
C VAL A 184 -13.99 -1.36 -7.30
N LEU A 185 -12.78 -1.84 -7.11
CA LEU A 185 -11.56 -1.20 -7.58
C LEU A 185 -11.40 -1.36 -9.09
N ASP A 186 -11.33 -0.25 -9.79
CA ASP A 186 -10.88 -0.21 -11.19
C ASP A 186 -9.43 0.29 -11.23
N ILE A 187 -8.49 -0.64 -11.34
CA ILE A 187 -7.06 -0.35 -11.33
C ILE A 187 -6.61 0.44 -12.58
N THR A 188 -7.44 0.52 -13.60
CA THR A 188 -7.17 1.30 -14.82
C THR A 188 -7.51 2.79 -14.67
N LYS A 189 -8.06 3.18 -13.53
CA LYS A 189 -8.30 4.58 -13.15
C LYS A 189 -7.17 5.07 -12.23
N ALA A 190 -7.13 6.38 -12.02
CA ALA A 190 -6.19 7.00 -11.09
C ALA A 190 -6.41 6.47 -9.68
N GLN A 191 -5.36 5.94 -9.07
CA GLN A 191 -5.38 5.37 -7.73
C GLN A 191 -4.31 6.00 -6.85
N ILE A 192 -4.57 6.00 -5.54
CA ILE A 192 -3.57 6.30 -4.53
C ILE A 192 -3.39 5.04 -3.69
N PHE A 193 -2.28 4.36 -3.89
CA PHE A 193 -1.84 3.25 -3.04
C PHE A 193 -1.17 3.80 -1.78
N TRP A 194 -1.41 3.18 -0.64
CA TRP A 194 -0.67 3.43 0.58
C TRP A 194 -0.14 2.14 1.20
N ALA A 195 1.04 2.25 1.80
CA ALA A 195 1.61 1.22 2.67
C ALA A 195 2.12 1.87 3.95
N ASP A 196 1.79 1.29 5.09
CA ASP A 196 2.25 1.71 6.40
C ASP A 196 3.08 0.59 7.00
N ILE A 197 4.35 0.89 7.21
CA ILE A 197 5.38 -0.11 7.47
C ILE A 197 5.91 0.06 8.88
N GLU A 198 5.71 -0.93 9.71
CA GLU A 198 6.47 -1.16 10.92
C GLU A 198 7.54 -2.22 10.61
N TRP A 199 8.80 -1.89 10.83
CA TRP A 199 9.82 -2.91 10.60
C TRP A 199 10.23 -3.62 11.89
N LEU A 200 11.13 -3.08 12.72
CA LEU A 200 11.73 -3.77 13.87
C LEU A 200 12.06 -5.26 13.61
N GLY A 201 12.16 -5.65 12.34
CA GLY A 201 12.36 -7.02 11.89
C GLY A 201 11.10 -7.89 11.84
N LEU A 202 10.11 -7.66 12.69
CA LEU A 202 8.95 -8.54 12.93
C LEU A 202 7.60 -7.79 12.92
N GLY A 203 7.62 -6.50 12.64
CA GLY A 203 6.42 -5.65 12.72
C GLY A 203 5.41 -5.93 11.62
N THR A 204 4.24 -5.32 11.75
CA THR A 204 3.13 -5.46 10.80
C THR A 204 3.28 -4.47 9.65
N VAL A 205 2.95 -4.91 8.44
CA VAL A 205 2.78 -4.03 7.28
C VAL A 205 1.31 -3.98 6.92
N ARG A 206 0.78 -2.78 6.77
CA ARG A 206 -0.59 -2.53 6.32
C ARG A 206 -0.58 -1.89 4.95
N ALA A 207 -1.51 -2.28 4.09
CA ALA A 207 -1.62 -1.75 2.74
C ALA A 207 -3.07 -1.53 2.32
N GLY A 208 -3.29 -0.59 1.40
CA GLY A 208 -4.61 -0.29 0.88
C GLY A 208 -4.62 0.89 -0.09
N PHE A 209 -5.78 1.49 -0.22
CA PHE A 209 -6.01 2.61 -1.15
C PHE A 209 -6.63 3.80 -0.44
N VAL A 210 -6.41 5.00 -1.00
CA VAL A 210 -7.14 6.20 -0.61
C VAL A 210 -8.15 6.50 -1.69
N ILE A 211 -9.44 6.44 -1.34
CA ILE A 211 -10.55 6.73 -2.25
C ILE A 211 -11.45 7.77 -1.58
N ASP A 212 -11.75 8.83 -2.29
CA ASP A 212 -12.56 9.96 -1.79
C ASP A 212 -12.06 10.54 -0.45
N GLY A 213 -10.73 10.55 -0.27
CA GLY A 213 -10.09 11.05 0.96
C GLY A 213 -10.12 10.07 2.14
N VAL A 214 -10.70 8.89 1.96
CA VAL A 214 -10.77 7.85 3.00
C VAL A 214 -9.69 6.80 2.77
N PHE A 215 -8.93 6.50 3.80
CA PHE A 215 -7.97 5.41 3.79
C PHE A 215 -8.70 4.08 4.00
N ILE A 216 -8.74 3.25 2.97
CA ILE A 216 -9.34 1.93 3.02
C ILE A 216 -8.23 0.91 3.26
N HIS A 217 -8.32 0.22 4.38
CA HIS A 217 -7.39 -0.85 4.73
C HIS A 217 -7.81 -2.14 4.00
N CYS A 218 -6.90 -2.67 3.18
CA CYS A 218 -7.18 -3.84 2.36
C CYS A 218 -6.46 -5.09 2.87
N HIS A 219 -5.22 -4.97 3.33
CA HIS A 219 -4.45 -6.13 3.78
C HIS A 219 -3.42 -5.77 4.84
N SER A 220 -3.17 -6.72 5.76
CA SER A 220 -2.06 -6.68 6.71
C SER A 220 -1.21 -7.94 6.58
N PHE A 221 0.10 -7.76 6.42
CA PHE A 221 1.08 -8.81 6.64
C PHE A 221 1.46 -8.82 8.12
N HIS A 222 1.28 -9.97 8.77
CA HIS A 222 1.61 -10.19 10.17
C HIS A 222 2.80 -11.10 10.29
N HIS A 223 3.74 -10.78 11.16
CA HIS A 223 5.02 -11.49 11.29
C HIS A 223 5.30 -11.95 12.72
N ALA A 224 5.01 -11.11 13.71
CA ALA A 224 5.28 -11.43 15.11
C ALA A 224 4.57 -12.71 15.54
N ASN A 225 5.30 -13.60 16.20
CA ASN A 225 4.84 -14.93 16.60
C ASN A 225 4.51 -15.90 15.43
N LEU A 226 4.85 -15.54 14.19
CA LEU A 226 4.61 -16.37 13.00
C LEU A 226 5.92 -16.78 12.30
N ILE A 227 6.93 -15.92 12.29
CA ILE A 227 8.21 -16.17 11.63
C ILE A 227 9.33 -16.26 12.65
N SER A 228 10.43 -16.95 12.29
CA SER A 228 11.61 -17.15 13.14
C SER A 228 12.79 -16.24 12.80
N SER A 229 12.63 -15.33 11.82
CA SER A 229 13.64 -14.37 11.37
C SER A 229 12.97 -13.05 11.02
N THR A 230 13.73 -12.06 10.54
CA THR A 230 13.14 -10.83 10.04
C THR A 230 12.35 -11.08 8.75
N TYR A 231 11.27 -10.32 8.50
CA TYR A 231 10.50 -10.48 7.26
C TYR A 231 11.20 -9.88 6.03
N ILE A 232 11.98 -8.81 6.19
CA ILE A 232 12.89 -8.26 5.17
C ILE A 232 14.24 -7.96 5.80
N THR A 233 15.33 -8.06 5.01
CA THR A 233 16.70 -7.86 5.52
C THR A 233 17.03 -6.39 5.76
N THR A 234 16.34 -5.48 5.13
CA THR A 234 16.51 -4.02 5.30
C THR A 234 15.22 -3.28 5.06
N ALA A 235 14.99 -2.25 5.84
CA ALA A 235 13.93 -1.28 5.66
C ALA A 235 14.50 0.11 5.29
N SER A 236 15.56 0.12 4.49
CA SER A 236 16.11 1.32 3.85
C SER A 236 16.04 1.12 2.34
N LEU A 237 14.91 1.51 1.75
CA LEU A 237 14.54 1.20 0.37
C LEU A 237 14.10 2.46 -0.39
N PRO A 238 14.18 2.44 -1.72
CA PRO A 238 13.62 3.50 -2.56
C PRO A 238 12.11 3.35 -2.73
N LEU A 239 11.45 4.42 -3.15
CA LEU A 239 10.16 4.34 -3.84
C LEU A 239 10.42 3.94 -5.28
N ARG A 240 9.57 3.06 -5.83
CA ARG A 240 9.79 2.53 -7.18
C ARG A 240 8.48 2.29 -7.91
N TYR A 241 8.48 2.62 -9.21
CA TYR A 241 7.51 2.24 -10.20
C TYR A 241 8.21 1.39 -11.24
N GLU A 242 7.62 0.29 -11.63
CA GLU A 242 8.21 -0.64 -12.60
C GLU A 242 7.13 -1.24 -13.49
N ILE A 243 7.44 -1.35 -14.76
CA ILE A 243 6.67 -2.17 -15.69
C ILE A 243 7.62 -3.09 -16.47
N GLU A 244 7.15 -4.28 -16.77
CA GLU A 244 7.94 -5.31 -17.44
C GLU A 244 7.05 -6.19 -18.33
N ASN A 245 7.52 -6.47 -19.52
CA ASN A 245 6.97 -7.53 -20.34
C ASN A 245 7.76 -8.83 -20.07
N THR A 246 7.12 -9.79 -19.40
CA THR A 246 7.75 -11.03 -18.94
C THR A 246 7.73 -12.15 -19.98
N SER A 247 6.98 -11.97 -21.07
CA SER A 247 6.88 -12.91 -22.18
C SER A 247 6.72 -12.16 -23.49
N ALA A 248 7.09 -12.75 -24.60
CA ALA A 248 6.76 -12.17 -25.90
C ALA A 248 5.23 -12.11 -26.04
N THR A 249 4.70 -10.89 -26.16
CA THR A 249 3.27 -10.64 -26.33
C THR A 249 3.03 -10.17 -27.76
N SER A 250 2.03 -10.74 -28.41
CA SER A 250 1.56 -10.28 -29.71
C SER A 250 0.73 -9.00 -29.60
#